data_d81a076123033f312d32459d332376af
#
_entry.id   d81a076123033f312d32459d332376af
#
_cell.length_a   1.000
_cell.length_b   1.000
_cell.length_c   1.000
_cell.angle_alpha   90.00
_cell.angle_beta   90.00
_cell.angle_gamma   90.00
#
_symmetry.space_group_name_H-M   'P 1'
#
loop_
_entity.id
_entity.type
_entity.pdbx_description
1 polymer ?
#
loop_
_entity_poly.entity_id
_entity_poly.type
_entity_poly.pdbx_seq_one_letter_code
_entity_poly.pdbx_strand_id
1 'polypeptide(L)'
;MPAPTVAPTTTPTQVPTPTPTMTPTPTPTVAPTTAPTTAPTQVPTPTVPTPAATEVPSSTPDATPVILPTLPTVTPLPRTSEPRAFTLNKTAVTLYTKGKKIIQLSADTESVVKYTSDNEKVAVVDENGRVTAKKAGTALITASADGYQSTCRIVVKKPTFKVAKKMIKVKKGKKARIIVKVRPTTKVVFASANKKIAAVTKKGMLKGMKKGQTKIKVKCYGITKTVIVIVK
;
A
#
# COMPACT_ATOMS: atom_id res chain seq x y z
N MET A 1 -14.86 -80.01 -23.32
CA MET A 1 -14.81 -79.12 -22.15
C MET A 1 -13.54 -78.30 -22.27
N PRO A 2 -13.62 -77.00 -22.49
CA PRO A 2 -12.41 -76.14 -22.52
C PRO A 2 -11.97 -75.82 -21.07
N ALA A 3 -10.64 -75.79 -20.85
CA ALA A 3 -10.02 -75.50 -19.56
C ALA A 3 -10.17 -74.00 -19.16
N PRO A 4 -10.21 -73.64 -17.86
CA PRO A 4 -10.34 -72.30 -17.41
C PRO A 4 -9.03 -71.48 -17.62
N THR A 5 -9.17 -70.32 -18.25
CA THR A 5 -8.07 -69.35 -18.46
C THR A 5 -7.82 -68.62 -17.14
N VAL A 6 -6.60 -68.74 -16.60
CA VAL A 6 -6.14 -68.04 -15.41
C VAL A 6 -5.78 -66.59 -15.79
N ALA A 7 -6.39 -65.62 -15.12
CA ALA A 7 -6.08 -64.18 -15.26
C ALA A 7 -4.73 -63.86 -14.62
N PRO A 8 -3.93 -62.90 -15.17
CA PRO A 8 -2.64 -62.51 -14.61
C PRO A 8 -2.84 -61.69 -13.34
N THR A 9 -2.17 -62.11 -12.26
CA THR A 9 -2.09 -61.42 -10.98
C THR A 9 -1.17 -60.18 -11.13
N THR A 10 -1.75 -58.99 -10.97
CA THR A 10 -0.99 -57.74 -10.98
C THR A 10 -0.28 -57.57 -9.62
N THR A 11 1.04 -57.53 -9.62
CA THR A 11 1.90 -57.23 -8.47
C THR A 11 1.69 -55.74 -8.07
N PRO A 12 1.47 -55.42 -6.79
CA PRO A 12 1.36 -54.01 -6.39
C PRO A 12 2.69 -53.28 -6.50
N THR A 13 2.72 -52.21 -7.29
CA THR A 13 3.88 -51.29 -7.40
C THR A 13 4.06 -50.55 -6.09
N GLN A 14 5.21 -50.73 -5.44
CA GLN A 14 5.57 -49.97 -4.24
C GLN A 14 5.66 -48.48 -4.51
N VAL A 15 4.95 -47.70 -3.72
CA VAL A 15 5.04 -46.22 -3.70
C VAL A 15 6.39 -45.86 -3.02
N PRO A 16 7.22 -45.00 -3.63
CA PRO A 16 8.47 -44.59 -3.00
C PRO A 16 8.18 -43.76 -1.74
N THR A 17 8.80 -44.11 -0.64
CA THR A 17 8.80 -43.40 0.64
C THR A 17 9.44 -42.02 0.46
N PRO A 18 8.82 -40.93 0.89
CA PRO A 18 9.40 -39.59 0.77
C PRO A 18 10.65 -39.48 1.65
N THR A 19 11.77 -39.08 1.06
CA THR A 19 13.03 -38.74 1.73
C THR A 19 12.79 -37.61 2.73
N PRO A 20 13.28 -37.68 3.98
CA PRO A 20 13.13 -36.60 4.94
C PRO A 20 13.90 -35.36 4.47
N THR A 21 13.14 -34.28 4.21
CA THR A 21 13.69 -32.95 3.93
C THR A 21 14.31 -32.38 5.19
N MET A 22 15.62 -32.18 5.17
CA MET A 22 16.34 -31.55 6.27
C MET A 22 15.80 -30.15 6.54
N THR A 23 15.34 -29.92 7.75
CA THR A 23 14.94 -28.60 8.25
C THR A 23 16.17 -27.69 8.29
N PRO A 24 16.15 -26.48 7.69
CA PRO A 24 17.28 -25.58 7.79
C PRO A 24 17.45 -25.12 9.25
N THR A 25 18.65 -25.27 9.77
CA THR A 25 19.10 -24.76 11.06
C THR A 25 18.89 -23.23 11.10
N PRO A 26 18.29 -22.67 12.17
CA PRO A 26 18.13 -21.22 12.28
C PRO A 26 19.50 -20.56 12.39
N THR A 27 19.79 -19.63 11.48
CA THR A 27 20.96 -18.75 11.53
C THR A 27 20.89 -17.89 12.80
N PRO A 28 21.96 -17.74 13.58
CA PRO A 28 21.95 -16.92 14.78
C PRO A 28 21.65 -15.47 14.41
N THR A 29 20.58 -14.93 15.02
CA THR A 29 20.22 -13.50 14.96
C THR A 29 21.28 -12.74 15.73
N VAL A 30 22.10 -11.97 15.03
CA VAL A 30 23.00 -10.99 15.64
C VAL A 30 22.15 -9.91 16.28
N ALA A 31 22.30 -9.73 17.60
CA ALA A 31 21.68 -8.65 18.36
C ALA A 31 22.11 -7.28 17.78
N PRO A 32 21.22 -6.28 17.72
CA PRO A 32 21.61 -4.95 17.30
C PRO A 32 22.57 -4.34 18.32
N THR A 33 23.81 -4.10 17.90
CA THR A 33 24.78 -3.29 18.62
C THR A 33 24.22 -1.86 18.75
N THR A 34 24.00 -1.44 19.96
CA THR A 34 23.62 -0.07 20.30
C THR A 34 24.71 0.89 19.83
N ALA A 35 24.40 1.72 18.85
CA ALA A 35 25.26 2.83 18.45
C ALA A 35 25.35 3.85 19.62
N PRO A 36 26.53 4.46 19.89
CA PRO A 36 26.64 5.49 20.88
C PRO A 36 25.87 6.73 20.46
N THR A 37 24.95 7.18 21.31
CA THR A 37 24.27 8.47 21.22
C THR A 37 25.30 9.57 21.42
N THR A 38 25.78 10.19 20.35
CA THR A 38 26.48 11.47 20.43
C THR A 38 25.44 12.56 20.63
N ALA A 39 25.50 13.23 21.77
CA ALA A 39 24.71 14.42 22.06
C ALA A 39 24.99 15.51 21.00
N PRO A 40 23.99 16.31 20.61
CA PRO A 40 24.22 17.43 19.68
C PRO A 40 25.09 18.48 20.37
N THR A 41 26.28 18.72 19.80
CA THR A 41 27.14 19.85 20.15
C THR A 41 26.38 21.12 19.80
N GLN A 42 26.15 21.95 20.81
CA GLN A 42 25.56 23.27 20.63
C GLN A 42 26.46 24.14 19.76
N VAL A 43 25.92 24.61 18.64
CA VAL A 43 26.54 25.63 17.82
C VAL A 43 26.46 26.95 18.57
N PRO A 44 27.56 27.71 18.76
CA PRO A 44 27.50 29.01 19.41
C PRO A 44 26.71 30.00 18.57
N THR A 45 25.76 30.66 19.19
CA THR A 45 24.99 31.77 18.64
C THR A 45 25.92 32.91 18.24
N PRO A 46 25.86 33.46 17.02
CA PRO A 46 26.63 34.66 16.69
C PRO A 46 26.00 35.85 17.42
N THR A 47 26.79 36.48 18.29
CA THR A 47 26.50 37.78 18.91
C THR A 47 26.50 38.87 17.85
N VAL A 48 25.38 39.52 17.66
CA VAL A 48 25.23 40.71 16.84
C VAL A 48 25.89 41.90 17.59
N PRO A 49 26.86 42.64 17.03
CA PRO A 49 27.35 43.83 17.66
C PRO A 49 26.31 44.97 17.56
N THR A 50 26.00 45.55 18.72
CA THR A 50 25.20 46.76 18.84
C THR A 50 25.88 47.93 18.19
N PRO A 51 25.28 48.69 17.23
CA PRO A 51 25.86 49.88 16.72
C PRO A 51 25.80 51.02 17.75
N ALA A 52 26.94 51.62 18.00
CA ALA A 52 27.08 52.81 18.85
C ALA A 52 26.32 54.02 18.25
N ALA A 53 25.61 54.73 19.10
CA ALA A 53 24.95 55.97 18.77
C ALA A 53 26.01 57.04 18.42
N THR A 54 25.96 57.55 17.19
CA THR A 54 26.73 58.76 16.79
C THR A 54 25.75 59.93 16.72
N GLU A 55 26.09 60.95 17.46
CA GLU A 55 25.34 62.19 17.63
C GLU A 55 25.19 62.95 16.32
N VAL A 56 24.03 63.59 16.14
CA VAL A 56 23.68 64.46 15.02
C VAL A 56 24.10 65.88 15.34
N PRO A 57 24.89 66.54 14.51
CA PRO A 57 24.95 68.01 14.57
C PRO A 57 23.82 68.64 13.80
N SER A 58 23.04 69.47 14.47
CA SER A 58 22.02 70.35 13.96
C SER A 58 22.62 71.48 13.14
N SER A 59 22.26 71.61 11.86
CA SER A 59 22.35 72.87 11.16
C SER A 59 21.31 72.90 10.00
N THR A 60 20.28 73.66 10.16
CA THR A 60 19.50 74.24 9.07
C THR A 60 20.38 75.30 8.41
N PRO A 61 20.41 75.47 7.08
CA PRO A 61 19.39 76.24 6.38
C PRO A 61 19.20 75.92 4.88
N ASP A 62 18.16 76.49 4.39
CA ASP A 62 17.92 77.05 3.05
C ASP A 62 17.35 76.13 1.98
N ALA A 63 16.12 76.53 1.61
CA ALA A 63 15.29 75.89 0.62
C ALA A 63 15.74 76.29 -0.80
N THR A 64 16.23 75.31 -1.55
CA THR A 64 16.24 75.34 -3.00
C THR A 64 15.50 74.10 -3.52
N PRO A 65 14.53 74.18 -4.44
CA PRO A 65 13.85 73.00 -4.94
C PRO A 65 14.76 72.21 -5.86
N VAL A 66 15.37 71.15 -5.32
CA VAL A 66 16.10 70.18 -6.12
C VAL A 66 15.07 69.27 -6.77
N ILE A 67 14.97 69.36 -8.09
CA ILE A 67 14.22 68.37 -8.90
C ILE A 67 14.89 67.03 -8.69
N LEU A 68 14.23 66.17 -7.92
CA LEU A 68 14.65 64.79 -7.74
C LEU A 68 14.56 64.03 -9.09
N PRO A 69 15.65 63.44 -9.60
CA PRO A 69 15.50 62.51 -10.70
C PRO A 69 14.62 61.33 -10.24
N THR A 70 13.59 61.05 -11.00
CA THR A 70 12.73 59.91 -10.82
C THR A 70 13.60 58.64 -10.77
N LEU A 71 13.67 57.98 -9.61
CA LEU A 71 14.27 56.66 -9.48
C LEU A 71 13.65 55.71 -10.52
N PRO A 72 14.45 54.97 -11.28
CA PRO A 72 13.91 53.90 -12.13
C PRO A 72 13.10 52.96 -11.26
N THR A 73 11.85 52.72 -11.67
CA THR A 73 10.99 51.72 -11.04
C THR A 73 11.72 50.39 -11.06
N VAL A 74 12.26 49.96 -9.91
CA VAL A 74 12.86 48.63 -9.74
C VAL A 74 11.72 47.63 -9.91
N THR A 75 11.69 47.00 -11.08
CA THR A 75 10.89 45.82 -11.30
C THR A 75 11.23 44.85 -10.17
N PRO A 76 10.26 44.38 -9.35
CA PRO A 76 10.56 43.45 -8.29
C PRO A 76 11.16 42.20 -8.93
N LEU A 77 12.40 41.89 -8.56
CA LEU A 77 13.05 40.64 -8.91
C LEU A 77 12.12 39.49 -8.51
N PRO A 78 11.98 38.46 -9.36
CA PRO A 78 11.20 37.29 -9.00
C PRO A 78 11.71 36.81 -7.63
N ARG A 79 10.83 36.75 -6.66
CA ARG A 79 11.14 36.25 -5.32
C ARG A 79 11.68 34.84 -5.49
N THR A 80 12.98 34.69 -5.33
CA THR A 80 13.59 33.37 -5.12
C THR A 80 12.97 32.88 -3.83
N SER A 81 12.03 31.97 -3.92
CA SER A 81 11.41 31.35 -2.76
C SER A 81 12.54 30.70 -1.97
N GLU A 82 12.76 31.16 -0.75
CA GLU A 82 13.72 30.53 0.14
C GLU A 82 13.38 29.04 0.24
N PRO A 83 14.39 28.15 0.26
CA PRO A 83 14.17 26.72 0.41
C PRO A 83 13.32 26.47 1.64
N ARG A 84 12.16 25.87 1.48
CA ARG A 84 11.19 25.65 2.55
C ARG A 84 10.96 24.17 2.78
N ALA A 85 11.01 23.76 4.04
CA ALA A 85 10.60 22.41 4.42
C ALA A 85 9.16 22.15 3.95
N PHE A 86 8.91 20.98 3.36
CA PHE A 86 7.62 20.59 2.83
C PHE A 86 7.13 19.28 3.45
N THR A 87 5.85 19.00 3.35
CA THR A 87 5.25 17.76 3.81
C THR A 87 4.59 16.98 2.68
N LEU A 88 4.53 15.66 2.84
CA LEU A 88 3.74 14.81 1.97
C LEU A 88 2.29 14.72 2.47
N ASN A 89 1.35 14.68 1.53
CA ASN A 89 -0.08 14.49 1.84
C ASN A 89 -0.39 13.19 2.60
N LYS A 90 0.59 12.29 2.74
CA LYS A 90 0.50 11.03 3.47
C LYS A 90 1.86 10.60 4.00
N THR A 91 1.91 10.23 5.27
CA THR A 91 3.11 9.70 5.95
C THR A 91 3.14 8.17 5.98
N ALA A 92 1.98 7.52 5.91
CA ALA A 92 1.89 6.05 5.85
C ALA A 92 0.67 5.60 5.04
N VAL A 93 0.85 4.56 4.21
CA VAL A 93 -0.21 4.01 3.37
C VAL A 93 -0.14 2.49 3.30
N THR A 94 -1.31 1.85 3.36
CA THR A 94 -1.43 0.42 3.05
C THR A 94 -1.95 0.23 1.63
N LEU A 95 -1.18 -0.46 0.80
CA LEU A 95 -1.54 -0.92 -0.53
C LEU A 95 -1.69 -2.45 -0.55
N TYR A 96 -2.13 -2.99 -1.69
CA TYR A 96 -2.30 -4.42 -1.86
C TYR A 96 -1.77 -4.88 -3.21
N THR A 97 -1.23 -6.10 -3.29
CA THR A 97 -0.73 -6.67 -4.55
C THR A 97 -1.83 -6.87 -5.61
N LYS A 98 -3.10 -6.90 -5.19
CA LYS A 98 -4.30 -6.90 -6.06
C LYS A 98 -5.38 -6.01 -5.46
N GLY A 99 -6.16 -5.34 -6.28
CA GLY A 99 -7.15 -4.36 -5.87
C GLY A 99 -6.54 -2.97 -5.73
N LYS A 100 -6.47 -2.40 -4.55
CA LYS A 100 -5.85 -1.07 -4.32
C LYS A 100 -4.32 -1.15 -4.42
N LYS A 101 -3.79 -1.02 -5.65
CA LYS A 101 -2.36 -1.12 -5.98
C LYS A 101 -1.65 0.22 -6.10
N ILE A 102 -2.38 1.27 -6.38
CA ILE A 102 -1.84 2.58 -6.78
C ILE A 102 -2.35 3.65 -5.83
N ILE A 103 -1.48 4.62 -5.54
CA ILE A 103 -1.81 5.83 -4.80
C ILE A 103 -0.99 6.99 -5.37
N GLN A 104 -1.52 8.21 -5.23
CA GLN A 104 -0.83 9.46 -5.52
C GLN A 104 -0.29 10.04 -4.22
N LEU A 105 1.01 10.33 -4.18
CA LEU A 105 1.67 11.20 -3.22
C LEU A 105 1.81 12.58 -3.85
N SER A 106 1.60 13.62 -3.08
CA SER A 106 1.86 15.00 -3.44
C SER A 106 2.54 15.71 -2.28
N ALA A 107 3.46 16.59 -2.60
CA ALA A 107 4.14 17.47 -1.67
C ALA A 107 3.44 18.85 -1.71
N ASP A 108 3.50 19.57 -0.60
CA ASP A 108 2.99 20.94 -0.47
C ASP A 108 4.09 21.98 -0.79
N THR A 109 4.70 21.84 -1.94
CA THR A 109 5.76 22.73 -2.44
C THR A 109 5.55 23.04 -3.91
N GLU A 110 5.99 24.22 -4.35
CA GLU A 110 6.01 24.63 -5.75
C GLU A 110 7.28 24.15 -6.48
N SER A 111 8.27 23.68 -5.72
CA SER A 111 9.53 23.18 -6.24
C SER A 111 9.39 21.81 -6.91
N VAL A 112 10.32 21.51 -7.82
CA VAL A 112 10.37 20.19 -8.46
C VAL A 112 10.75 19.12 -7.43
N VAL A 113 9.86 18.16 -7.22
CA VAL A 113 10.03 17.08 -6.24
C VAL A 113 10.57 15.83 -6.93
N LYS A 114 11.68 15.32 -6.43
CA LYS A 114 12.23 14.02 -6.82
C LYS A 114 11.76 12.95 -5.87
N TYR A 115 11.13 11.89 -6.40
CA TYR A 115 10.67 10.75 -5.62
C TYR A 115 11.59 9.54 -5.80
N THR A 116 11.90 8.85 -4.71
CA THR A 116 12.69 7.61 -4.71
C THR A 116 12.07 6.55 -3.80
N SER A 117 12.30 5.28 -4.09
CA SER A 117 11.89 4.15 -3.26
C SER A 117 13.12 3.40 -2.76
N ASP A 118 13.18 3.08 -1.47
CA ASP A 118 14.22 2.22 -0.88
C ASP A 118 14.07 0.76 -1.30
N ASN A 119 12.89 0.36 -1.77
CA ASN A 119 12.60 -1.02 -2.16
C ASN A 119 11.64 -1.11 -3.35
N GLU A 120 12.16 -0.97 -4.55
CA GLU A 120 11.38 -1.05 -5.79
C GLU A 120 10.79 -2.43 -6.09
N LYS A 121 11.29 -3.49 -5.44
CA LYS A 121 10.69 -4.83 -5.50
C LYS A 121 9.34 -4.87 -4.78
N VAL A 122 9.13 -3.99 -3.80
CA VAL A 122 7.88 -3.87 -3.02
C VAL A 122 6.96 -2.82 -3.61
N ALA A 123 7.46 -1.59 -3.82
CA ALA A 123 6.72 -0.48 -4.39
C ALA A 123 7.65 0.40 -5.22
N VAL A 124 7.20 0.84 -6.38
CA VAL A 124 7.87 1.86 -7.21
C VAL A 124 7.10 3.15 -7.14
N VAL A 125 7.80 4.24 -7.33
CA VAL A 125 7.25 5.58 -7.47
C VAL A 125 7.73 6.18 -8.79
N ASP A 126 6.87 6.91 -9.49
CA ASP A 126 7.25 7.68 -10.68
C ASP A 126 7.54 9.16 -10.34
N GLU A 127 8.00 9.90 -11.33
CA GLU A 127 8.36 11.32 -11.20
C GLU A 127 7.21 12.20 -10.71
N ASN A 128 5.97 11.78 -10.97
CA ASN A 128 4.76 12.48 -10.51
C ASN A 128 4.30 12.07 -9.10
N GLY A 129 5.08 11.25 -8.37
CA GLY A 129 4.72 10.76 -7.04
C GLY A 129 3.65 9.66 -7.04
N ARG A 130 3.38 9.02 -8.19
CA ARG A 130 2.45 7.90 -8.28
C ARG A 130 3.12 6.61 -7.83
N VAL A 131 2.73 6.12 -6.67
CA VAL A 131 3.26 4.89 -6.08
C VAL A 131 2.47 3.68 -6.54
N THR A 132 3.17 2.66 -7.05
CA THR A 132 2.58 1.40 -7.50
C THR A 132 3.12 0.22 -6.70
N ALA A 133 2.24 -0.54 -6.05
CA ALA A 133 2.59 -1.75 -5.30
C ALA A 133 2.91 -2.92 -6.23
N LYS A 134 4.06 -3.57 -6.04
CA LYS A 134 4.52 -4.76 -6.80
C LYS A 134 4.40 -6.04 -5.96
N LYS A 135 5.07 -6.12 -4.83
CA LYS A 135 5.16 -7.32 -3.97
C LYS A 135 4.79 -6.97 -2.53
N ALA A 136 4.28 -7.93 -1.76
CA ALA A 136 4.03 -7.74 -0.33
C ALA A 136 5.34 -7.49 0.43
N GLY A 137 5.33 -6.48 1.31
CA GLY A 137 6.49 -6.01 2.06
C GLY A 137 6.27 -4.58 2.51
N THR A 138 7.34 -3.93 2.95
CA THR A 138 7.38 -2.51 3.29
C THR A 138 8.39 -1.82 2.40
N ALA A 139 8.07 -0.61 1.95
CA ALA A 139 8.96 0.31 1.26
C ALA A 139 8.80 1.71 1.85
N LEU A 140 9.88 2.48 1.87
CA LEU A 140 9.88 3.89 2.23
C LEU A 140 10.02 4.69 0.93
N ILE A 141 9.09 5.58 0.69
CA ILE A 141 9.19 6.54 -0.42
C ILE A 141 9.71 7.84 0.16
N THR A 142 10.80 8.33 -0.40
CA THR A 142 11.40 9.62 -0.06
C THR A 142 11.11 10.62 -1.16
N ALA A 143 10.58 11.76 -0.80
CA ALA A 143 10.45 12.94 -1.64
C ALA A 143 11.52 13.95 -1.26
N SER A 144 12.23 14.50 -2.22
CA SER A 144 13.30 15.48 -2.01
C SER A 144 13.08 16.70 -2.89
N ALA A 145 13.18 17.90 -2.31
CA ALA A 145 13.12 19.19 -2.99
C ALA A 145 13.94 20.22 -2.20
N ASP A 146 14.73 21.06 -2.86
CA ASP A 146 15.49 22.17 -2.28
C ASP A 146 16.32 21.81 -1.04
N GLY A 147 16.93 20.62 -1.02
CA GLY A 147 17.72 20.14 0.12
C GLY A 147 16.89 19.53 1.26
N TYR A 148 15.55 19.67 1.25
CA TYR A 148 14.66 19.05 2.24
C TYR A 148 14.16 17.70 1.78
N GLN A 149 13.78 16.86 2.75
CA GLN A 149 13.24 15.53 2.50
C GLN A 149 12.00 15.25 3.34
N SER A 150 11.03 14.55 2.74
CA SER A 150 9.85 14.04 3.42
C SER A 150 9.62 12.59 3.03
N THR A 151 9.15 11.77 3.95
CA THR A 151 9.02 10.33 3.73
C THR A 151 7.61 9.80 3.91
N CYS A 152 7.25 8.77 3.11
CA CYS A 152 6.00 8.04 3.24
C CYS A 152 6.26 6.54 3.33
N ARG A 153 5.79 5.90 4.40
CA ARG A 153 5.88 4.46 4.59
C ARG A 153 4.79 3.73 3.82
N ILE A 154 5.16 2.90 2.87
CA ILE A 154 4.25 2.08 2.08
C ILE A 154 4.28 0.64 2.59
N VAL A 155 3.16 0.14 3.08
CA VAL A 155 2.99 -1.26 3.49
C VAL A 155 2.15 -1.98 2.45
N VAL A 156 2.75 -2.88 1.70
CA VAL A 156 2.06 -3.67 0.68
C VAL A 156 1.65 -5.03 1.26
N LYS A 157 0.36 -5.34 1.26
CA LYS A 157 -0.20 -6.59 1.78
C LYS A 157 -0.77 -7.47 0.66
N LYS A 158 -0.77 -8.79 0.87
CA LYS A 158 -1.55 -9.70 0.02
C LYS A 158 -3.04 -9.49 0.31
N PRO A 159 -3.93 -9.52 -0.70
CA PRO A 159 -5.37 -9.42 -0.46
C PRO A 159 -5.87 -10.62 0.32
N THR A 160 -6.84 -10.42 1.18
CA THR A 160 -7.48 -11.49 1.94
C THR A 160 -8.89 -11.77 1.40
N PHE A 161 -9.19 -13.05 1.23
CA PHE A 161 -10.50 -13.52 0.80
C PHE A 161 -10.91 -14.72 1.66
N LYS A 162 -11.88 -14.52 2.55
CA LYS A 162 -12.39 -15.55 3.46
C LYS A 162 -13.90 -15.71 3.27
N VAL A 163 -14.37 -16.94 3.21
CA VAL A 163 -15.80 -17.30 3.22
C VAL A 163 -16.13 -17.80 4.62
N ALA A 164 -17.16 -17.25 5.25
CA ALA A 164 -17.48 -17.52 6.65
C ALA A 164 -17.91 -18.97 6.89
N LYS A 165 -18.69 -19.55 5.99
CA LYS A 165 -19.18 -20.94 6.11
C LYS A 165 -18.89 -21.72 4.82
N LYS A 166 -18.26 -22.88 4.95
CA LYS A 166 -18.01 -23.79 3.82
C LYS A 166 -19.26 -24.58 3.42
N MET A 167 -20.23 -24.72 4.34
CA MET A 167 -21.49 -25.40 4.13
C MET A 167 -22.65 -24.54 4.64
N ILE A 168 -23.76 -24.50 3.88
CA ILE A 168 -24.99 -23.79 4.24
C ILE A 168 -26.18 -24.74 4.02
N LYS A 169 -26.97 -24.93 5.05
CA LYS A 169 -28.25 -25.65 4.98
C LYS A 169 -29.36 -24.63 4.85
N VAL A 170 -30.30 -24.80 3.91
CA VAL A 170 -31.45 -23.92 3.69
C VAL A 170 -32.69 -24.74 3.37
N LYS A 171 -33.85 -24.34 3.88
CA LYS A 171 -35.15 -25.01 3.51
C LYS A 171 -35.57 -24.54 2.11
N LYS A 172 -36.30 -25.42 1.35
CA LYS A 172 -36.91 -25.07 0.08
C LYS A 172 -37.70 -23.75 0.18
N GLY A 173 -37.55 -22.84 -0.79
CA GLY A 173 -38.21 -21.52 -0.81
C GLY A 173 -37.54 -20.46 0.09
N LYS A 174 -36.77 -20.83 1.12
CA LYS A 174 -36.14 -19.89 2.03
C LYS A 174 -34.86 -19.33 1.46
N LYS A 175 -34.47 -18.15 1.97
CA LYS A 175 -33.22 -17.42 1.57
C LYS A 175 -32.17 -17.55 2.67
N ALA A 176 -30.90 -17.55 2.28
CA ALA A 176 -29.75 -17.46 3.17
C ALA A 176 -28.70 -16.53 2.52
N ARG A 177 -27.75 -16.02 3.30
CA ARG A 177 -26.68 -15.16 2.79
C ARG A 177 -25.33 -15.84 2.90
N ILE A 178 -24.55 -15.82 1.82
CA ILE A 178 -23.15 -16.23 1.82
C ILE A 178 -22.33 -15.03 2.29
N ILE A 179 -21.74 -15.13 3.50
CA ILE A 179 -20.93 -14.07 4.09
C ILE A 179 -19.48 -14.25 3.65
N VAL A 180 -18.92 -13.23 3.03
CA VAL A 180 -17.52 -13.14 2.59
C VAL A 180 -16.85 -11.94 3.21
N LYS A 181 -15.61 -12.13 3.68
CA LYS A 181 -14.73 -11.05 4.14
C LYS A 181 -13.60 -10.89 3.10
N VAL A 182 -13.50 -9.71 2.53
CA VAL A 182 -12.54 -9.38 1.45
C VAL A 182 -11.83 -8.09 1.81
N ARG A 183 -10.51 -8.08 1.71
CA ARG A 183 -9.67 -6.87 1.89
C ARG A 183 -8.57 -6.84 0.84
N PRO A 184 -8.38 -5.72 0.13
CA PRO A 184 -9.25 -4.52 0.08
C PRO A 184 -10.63 -4.88 -0.50
N THR A 185 -11.63 -4.02 -0.28
CA THR A 185 -12.98 -4.24 -0.80
C THR A 185 -12.97 -4.27 -2.33
N THR A 186 -13.59 -5.31 -2.90
CA THR A 186 -13.70 -5.47 -4.36
C THR A 186 -14.91 -6.33 -4.71
N LYS A 187 -15.23 -6.39 -6.00
CA LYS A 187 -16.34 -7.19 -6.52
C LYS A 187 -16.10 -8.69 -6.30
N VAL A 188 -17.06 -9.35 -5.68
CA VAL A 188 -17.09 -10.80 -5.50
C VAL A 188 -18.11 -11.39 -6.49
N VAL A 189 -17.73 -12.46 -7.16
CA VAL A 189 -18.58 -13.14 -8.12
C VAL A 189 -19.07 -14.47 -7.53
N PHE A 190 -20.39 -14.68 -7.56
CA PHE A 190 -21.04 -15.90 -7.10
C PHE A 190 -21.63 -16.64 -8.28
N ALA A 191 -21.40 -17.93 -8.37
CA ALA A 191 -21.98 -18.80 -9.40
C ALA A 191 -22.44 -20.13 -8.79
N SER A 192 -23.70 -20.51 -9.05
CA SER A 192 -24.23 -21.83 -8.67
C SER A 192 -23.90 -22.85 -9.73
N ALA A 193 -23.42 -24.03 -9.31
CA ALA A 193 -23.21 -25.17 -10.20
C ALA A 193 -24.55 -25.77 -10.67
N ASN A 194 -25.60 -25.68 -9.86
CA ASN A 194 -26.95 -26.10 -10.23
C ASN A 194 -28.00 -25.11 -9.71
N LYS A 195 -28.45 -24.22 -10.61
CA LYS A 195 -29.45 -23.19 -10.28
C LYS A 195 -30.84 -23.78 -9.98
N LYS A 196 -31.16 -24.99 -10.48
CA LYS A 196 -32.42 -25.68 -10.19
C LYS A 196 -32.51 -26.13 -8.72
N ILE A 197 -31.36 -26.40 -8.04
CA ILE A 197 -31.31 -26.75 -6.62
C ILE A 197 -31.19 -25.48 -5.77
N ALA A 198 -30.24 -24.59 -6.08
CA ALA A 198 -30.09 -23.34 -5.37
C ALA A 198 -29.58 -22.22 -6.31
N ALA A 199 -30.27 -21.10 -6.30
CA ALA A 199 -29.90 -19.91 -7.02
C ALA A 199 -29.14 -18.93 -6.10
N VAL A 200 -28.17 -18.19 -6.63
CA VAL A 200 -27.42 -17.15 -5.89
C VAL A 200 -27.40 -15.85 -6.69
N THR A 201 -27.61 -14.73 -6.00
CA THR A 201 -27.56 -13.39 -6.60
C THR A 201 -26.13 -12.82 -6.58
N LYS A 202 -25.89 -11.73 -7.34
CA LYS A 202 -24.63 -10.97 -7.33
C LYS A 202 -24.25 -10.46 -5.93
N LYS A 203 -25.22 -10.27 -5.03
CA LYS A 203 -25.01 -9.83 -3.63
C LYS A 203 -24.78 -10.99 -2.65
N GLY A 204 -24.67 -12.25 -3.15
CA GLY A 204 -24.46 -13.44 -2.32
C GLY A 204 -25.71 -13.93 -1.58
N MET A 205 -26.91 -13.46 -1.96
CA MET A 205 -28.17 -14.00 -1.47
C MET A 205 -28.47 -15.34 -2.16
N LEU A 206 -28.62 -16.39 -1.38
CA LEU A 206 -28.94 -17.74 -1.78
C LEU A 206 -30.42 -18.00 -1.59
N LYS A 207 -31.09 -18.66 -2.55
CA LYS A 207 -32.48 -19.18 -2.44
C LYS A 207 -32.47 -20.66 -2.72
N GLY A 208 -33.01 -21.47 -1.81
CA GLY A 208 -33.24 -22.90 -2.02
C GLY A 208 -34.45 -23.11 -2.96
N MET A 209 -34.22 -23.81 -4.09
CA MET A 209 -35.25 -24.02 -5.12
C MET A 209 -35.86 -25.43 -5.07
N LYS A 210 -35.00 -26.47 -5.02
CA LYS A 210 -35.40 -27.89 -4.98
C LYS A 210 -34.54 -28.61 -3.94
N LYS A 211 -35.07 -29.60 -3.25
CA LYS A 211 -34.32 -30.49 -2.32
C LYS A 211 -33.10 -31.07 -3.06
N GLY A 212 -31.95 -31.12 -2.39
CA GLY A 212 -30.72 -31.65 -2.95
C GLY A 212 -29.49 -30.85 -2.53
N GLN A 213 -28.34 -31.18 -3.11
CA GLN A 213 -27.06 -30.54 -2.81
C GLN A 213 -26.48 -29.92 -4.07
N THR A 214 -25.89 -28.74 -3.92
CA THR A 214 -25.14 -28.04 -4.99
C THR A 214 -23.92 -27.30 -4.44
N LYS A 215 -23.02 -26.90 -5.34
CA LYS A 215 -21.82 -26.12 -5.02
C LYS A 215 -21.99 -24.69 -5.54
N ILE A 216 -21.71 -23.70 -4.69
CA ILE A 216 -21.59 -22.30 -5.12
C ILE A 216 -20.11 -21.95 -5.23
N LYS A 217 -19.67 -21.57 -6.42
CA LYS A 217 -18.32 -21.03 -6.66
C LYS A 217 -18.31 -19.54 -6.32
N VAL A 218 -17.40 -19.13 -5.43
CA VAL A 218 -17.19 -17.71 -5.03
C VAL A 218 -15.82 -17.29 -5.51
N LYS A 219 -15.75 -16.35 -6.46
CA LYS A 219 -14.49 -15.87 -7.06
C LYS A 219 -14.17 -14.45 -6.63
N CYS A 220 -12.92 -14.24 -6.23
CA CYS A 220 -12.38 -12.92 -5.89
C CYS A 220 -10.86 -12.93 -6.07
N TYR A 221 -10.26 -11.87 -6.62
CA TYR A 221 -8.81 -11.75 -6.89
C TYR A 221 -8.19 -12.90 -7.69
N GLY A 222 -8.98 -13.58 -8.56
CA GLY A 222 -8.54 -14.78 -9.27
C GLY A 222 -8.58 -16.07 -8.44
N ILE A 223 -8.94 -15.99 -7.14
CA ILE A 223 -9.08 -17.14 -6.26
C ILE A 223 -10.53 -17.61 -6.28
N THR A 224 -10.75 -18.94 -6.40
CA THR A 224 -12.08 -19.55 -6.30
C THR A 224 -12.19 -20.32 -4.99
N LYS A 225 -13.25 -20.05 -4.22
CA LYS A 225 -13.65 -20.85 -3.07
C LYS A 225 -15.03 -21.45 -3.31
N THR A 226 -15.27 -22.64 -2.76
CA THR A 226 -16.52 -23.37 -2.92
C THR A 226 -17.29 -23.40 -1.61
N VAL A 227 -18.59 -23.15 -1.70
CA VAL A 227 -19.56 -23.31 -0.62
C VAL A 227 -20.52 -24.43 -1.00
N ILE A 228 -20.65 -25.44 -0.16
CA ILE A 228 -21.63 -26.51 -0.32
C ILE A 228 -22.96 -26.00 0.19
N VAL A 229 -24.01 -26.17 -0.59
CA VAL A 229 -25.38 -25.80 -0.22
C VAL A 229 -26.24 -27.03 -0.24
N ILE A 230 -26.91 -27.28 0.89
CA ILE A 230 -27.86 -28.38 1.06
C ILE A 230 -29.26 -27.77 1.24
N VAL A 231 -30.15 -28.07 0.33
CA VAL A 231 -31.56 -27.66 0.39
C VAL A 231 -32.38 -28.83 0.94
N LYS A 232 -33.05 -28.59 2.07
CA LYS A 232 -33.92 -29.54 2.75
C LYS A 232 -35.38 -29.29 2.41
#